data_040216fa5601348906ffe625b68a3ab8
#
_entry.id   040216fa5601348906ffe625b68a3ab8
#
_cell.length_a   1.000
_cell.length_b   1.000
_cell.length_c   1.000
_cell.angle_alpha   90.00
_cell.angle_beta   90.00
_cell.angle_gamma   90.00
#
_symmetry.space_group_name_H-M   'P 1'
#
loop_
_entity.id
_entity.type
_entity.pdbx_description
1 polymer ?
#
loop_
_entity_poly.entity_id
_entity_poly.type
_entity_poly.pdbx_seq_one_letter_code
_entity_poly.pdbx_strand_id
1 'polypeptide(L)'
;MAERLKLHIVKPGLFTTIQDAGRQGYMAQGIPMNGAMDKKAHQIANLLVDNPDHSPCLEITLIGPEIEFEGQGQIAITGADLSARINGQLVDLGTTLNITEGDRLIFGKCKQGCRAYLAVRGNWDIPLWLGSASASPADLYAYTPQSLIKAGATINVDYEGFTQKKVVQEKKKAEAVRIMPGPEYQQFSEIQQQFLGQEGFKIGLDANRMGYRLTTDLPDFKPGQEVISSGIIPGTIQVANSGQTIILMADAQTSGGYPRIANVLSDDLGILAQKKPGDVVKFRWI
;
A
#
# COMPACT_ATOMS: atom_id res chain seq x y z
N MET A 1 -0.88 -1.93 34.48
CA MET A 1 0.29 -1.27 33.85
C MET A 1 0.31 -1.71 32.40
N ALA A 2 0.58 -0.81 31.48
CA ALA A 2 0.76 -1.20 30.07
C ALA A 2 1.91 -2.19 29.97
N GLU A 3 1.71 -3.25 29.21
CA GLU A 3 2.74 -4.22 28.86
C GLU A 3 3.41 -3.79 27.55
N ARG A 4 4.64 -4.22 27.31
CA ARG A 4 5.39 -3.84 26.10
C ARG A 4 5.77 -5.08 25.30
N LEU A 5 5.39 -5.09 24.04
CA LEU A 5 5.87 -6.04 23.04
C LEU A 5 6.93 -5.35 22.19
N LYS A 6 8.08 -6.00 21.99
CA LYS A 6 9.12 -5.53 21.08
C LYS A 6 9.23 -6.44 19.87
N LEU A 7 9.38 -5.82 18.70
CA LEU A 7 9.62 -6.48 17.44
C LEU A 7 11.07 -6.24 17.03
N HIS A 8 11.93 -7.25 17.15
CA HIS A 8 13.30 -7.19 16.70
C HIS A 8 13.39 -7.62 15.24
N ILE A 9 13.80 -6.72 14.36
CA ILE A 9 13.87 -6.97 12.91
C ILE A 9 15.21 -7.65 12.59
N VAL A 10 15.18 -8.96 12.42
CA VAL A 10 16.36 -9.75 12.05
C VAL A 10 16.72 -9.51 10.58
N LYS A 11 15.71 -9.52 9.70
CA LYS A 11 15.83 -9.17 8.27
C LYS A 11 14.67 -8.26 7.88
N PRO A 12 14.88 -7.22 7.07
CA PRO A 12 13.81 -6.28 6.74
C PRO A 12 12.90 -6.75 5.59
N GLY A 13 13.22 -7.85 4.90
CA GLY A 13 12.56 -8.24 3.67
C GLY A 13 13.00 -7.40 2.46
N LEU A 14 12.21 -7.46 1.38
CA LEU A 14 12.51 -6.70 0.17
C LEU A 14 12.25 -5.20 0.36
N PHE A 15 11.06 -4.88 0.85
CA PHE A 15 10.65 -3.50 1.15
C PHE A 15 9.53 -3.56 2.19
N THR A 16 9.88 -3.18 3.41
CA THR A 16 8.95 -3.12 4.55
C THR A 16 8.97 -1.72 5.12
N THR A 17 7.79 -1.12 5.26
CA THR A 17 7.62 0.24 5.80
C THR A 17 6.48 0.26 6.81
N ILE A 18 6.54 1.22 7.72
CA ILE A 18 5.41 1.57 8.56
C ILE A 18 4.46 2.44 7.74
N GLN A 19 3.20 2.07 7.73
CA GLN A 19 2.14 2.82 7.06
C GLN A 19 0.91 2.90 7.96
N ASP A 20 0.27 4.06 7.98
CA ASP A 20 -1.01 4.32 8.64
C ASP A 20 -2.05 4.85 7.62
N ALA A 21 -3.01 5.66 8.04
CA ALA A 21 -3.99 6.28 7.14
C ALA A 21 -3.40 7.41 6.26
N GLY A 22 -2.15 7.80 6.50
CA GLY A 22 -1.45 8.86 5.77
C GLY A 22 -1.67 10.27 6.32
N ARG A 23 -0.94 11.24 5.74
CA ARG A 23 -0.91 12.67 6.13
C ARG A 23 -2.04 13.43 5.47
N GLN A 24 -3.03 13.84 6.23
CA GLN A 24 -4.15 14.59 5.70
C GLN A 24 -3.87 16.10 5.76
N GLY A 25 -4.31 16.83 4.71
CA GLY A 25 -4.33 18.29 4.70
C GLY A 25 -3.07 19.01 4.18
N TYR A 26 -2.03 18.28 3.78
CA TYR A 26 -0.73 18.89 3.41
C TYR A 26 -0.41 18.84 1.90
N MET A 27 -1.32 18.34 1.07
CA MET A 27 -1.08 18.21 -0.38
C MET A 27 -0.87 19.59 -1.06
N ALA A 28 -1.53 20.65 -0.58
CA ALA A 28 -1.34 22.01 -1.08
C ALA A 28 0.07 22.56 -0.83
N GLN A 29 0.79 22.03 0.14
CA GLN A 29 2.20 22.33 0.43
C GLN A 29 3.20 21.42 -0.30
N GLY A 30 2.72 20.58 -1.22
CA GLY A 30 3.57 19.67 -1.97
C GLY A 30 3.92 18.36 -1.23
N ILE A 31 3.31 18.11 -0.06
CA ILE A 31 3.58 16.93 0.75
C ILE A 31 2.57 15.83 0.41
N PRO A 32 3.02 14.67 -0.11
CA PRO A 32 2.12 13.57 -0.47
C PRO A 32 1.44 12.98 0.77
N MET A 33 0.24 12.47 0.56
CA MET A 33 -0.56 11.88 1.63
C MET A 33 0.08 10.60 2.18
N ASN A 34 0.76 9.81 1.34
CA ASN A 34 1.31 8.50 1.70
C ASN A 34 0.25 7.53 2.25
N GLY A 35 0.62 6.77 3.29
CA GLY A 35 -0.29 5.80 3.91
C GLY A 35 -0.32 4.44 3.19
N ALA A 36 -1.13 3.55 3.72
CA ALA A 36 -1.26 2.20 3.20
C ALA A 36 -1.77 2.18 1.75
N MET A 37 -1.10 1.40 0.90
CA MET A 37 -1.48 1.20 -0.50
C MET A 37 -2.82 0.46 -0.65
N ASP A 38 -3.05 -0.60 0.14
CA ASP A 38 -4.33 -1.31 0.28
C ASP A 38 -4.97 -0.93 1.61
N LYS A 39 -5.66 0.22 1.61
CA LYS A 39 -6.30 0.77 2.81
C LYS A 39 -7.25 -0.22 3.48
N LYS A 40 -7.96 -1.04 2.69
CA LYS A 40 -8.90 -2.01 3.22
C LYS A 40 -8.20 -3.14 3.97
N ALA A 41 -7.13 -3.70 3.40
CA ALA A 41 -6.34 -4.72 4.10
C ALA A 41 -5.73 -4.17 5.38
N HIS A 42 -5.18 -2.94 5.35
CA HIS A 42 -4.67 -2.23 6.51
C HIS A 42 -5.73 -2.07 7.62
N GLN A 43 -6.93 -1.58 7.27
CA GLN A 43 -8.04 -1.41 8.23
C GLN A 43 -8.49 -2.74 8.84
N ILE A 44 -8.58 -3.81 8.03
CA ILE A 44 -8.95 -5.15 8.52
C ILE A 44 -7.88 -5.67 9.48
N ALA A 45 -6.59 -5.46 9.21
CA ALA A 45 -5.53 -5.87 10.13
C ALA A 45 -5.68 -5.21 11.50
N ASN A 46 -5.93 -3.89 11.54
CA ASN A 46 -6.16 -3.16 12.78
C ASN A 46 -7.45 -3.59 13.50
N LEU A 47 -8.54 -3.81 12.76
CA LEU A 47 -9.80 -4.31 13.32
C LEU A 47 -9.64 -5.65 14.04
N LEU A 48 -8.81 -6.54 13.50
CA LEU A 48 -8.56 -7.88 14.06
C LEU A 48 -7.86 -7.83 15.42
N VAL A 49 -7.11 -6.76 15.69
CA VAL A 49 -6.39 -6.58 16.96
C VAL A 49 -6.98 -5.46 17.83
N ASP A 50 -8.23 -5.02 17.55
CA ASP A 50 -8.90 -3.92 18.26
C ASP A 50 -8.12 -2.61 18.31
N ASN A 51 -7.34 -2.32 17.30
CA ASN A 51 -6.75 -1.01 17.10
C ASN A 51 -7.72 -0.08 16.34
N PRO A 52 -7.62 1.24 16.53
CA PRO A 52 -8.21 2.21 15.61
C PRO A 52 -7.81 1.92 14.16
N ASP A 53 -8.70 2.15 13.20
CA ASP A 53 -8.52 1.81 11.78
C ASP A 53 -7.37 2.59 11.09
N HIS A 54 -6.95 3.68 11.70
CA HIS A 54 -5.83 4.53 11.26
C HIS A 54 -4.50 4.20 11.95
N SER A 55 -4.44 3.21 12.84
CA SER A 55 -3.21 2.84 13.55
C SER A 55 -2.13 2.33 12.60
N PRO A 56 -0.84 2.49 12.95
CA PRO A 56 0.26 1.99 12.14
C PRO A 56 0.23 0.47 11.93
N CYS A 57 0.67 0.03 10.75
CA CYS A 57 0.98 -1.36 10.42
C CYS A 57 2.33 -1.44 9.70
N LEU A 58 2.96 -2.60 9.69
CA LEU A 58 3.98 -2.87 8.68
C LEU A 58 3.29 -3.19 7.35
N GLU A 59 3.60 -2.41 6.31
CA GLU A 59 3.31 -2.75 4.93
C GLU A 59 4.50 -3.50 4.35
N ILE A 60 4.28 -4.72 3.90
CA ILE A 60 5.31 -5.70 3.52
C ILE A 60 5.14 -6.04 2.04
N THR A 61 6.16 -5.80 1.22
CA THR A 61 6.09 -6.01 -0.23
C THR A 61 6.83 -7.29 -0.64
N LEU A 62 6.13 -8.27 -1.20
CA LEU A 62 6.58 -9.51 -1.85
C LEU A 62 7.41 -10.46 -0.97
N ILE A 63 8.52 -9.99 -0.41
CA ILE A 63 9.40 -10.76 0.49
C ILE A 63 9.38 -10.06 1.83
N GLY A 64 8.82 -10.73 2.85
CA GLY A 64 8.62 -10.13 4.15
C GLY A 64 9.84 -10.21 5.07
N PRO A 65 9.74 -9.47 6.20
CA PRO A 65 10.77 -9.46 7.21
C PRO A 65 10.85 -10.77 7.99
N GLU A 66 11.95 -10.92 8.71
CA GLU A 66 12.12 -11.89 9.77
C GLU A 66 12.11 -11.13 11.09
N ILE A 67 11.16 -11.44 11.97
CA ILE A 67 10.89 -10.72 13.22
C ILE A 67 10.95 -11.68 14.38
N GLU A 68 11.72 -11.33 15.40
CA GLU A 68 11.74 -12.00 16.69
C GLU A 68 11.02 -11.14 17.74
N PHE A 69 10.17 -11.75 18.55
CA PHE A 69 9.36 -11.04 19.52
C PHE A 69 9.95 -11.18 20.93
N GLU A 70 10.01 -10.06 21.64
CA GLU A 70 10.32 -9.99 23.07
C GLU A 70 9.09 -9.50 23.81
N GLY A 71 8.62 -10.30 24.78
CA GLY A 71 7.36 -10.09 25.48
C GLY A 71 6.20 -10.87 24.85
N GLN A 72 4.98 -10.51 25.22
CA GLN A 72 3.76 -11.14 24.70
C GLN A 72 2.83 -10.09 24.10
N GLY A 73 1.91 -10.52 23.21
CA GLY A 73 0.97 -9.62 22.56
C GLY A 73 0.11 -10.28 21.51
N GLN A 74 -0.55 -9.47 20.70
CA GLN A 74 -1.41 -9.94 19.61
C GLN A 74 -1.07 -9.25 18.31
N ILE A 75 -1.10 -10.02 17.23
CA ILE A 75 -0.88 -9.53 15.87
C ILE A 75 -2.00 -10.02 14.95
N ALA A 76 -2.12 -9.39 13.78
CA ALA A 76 -2.91 -9.89 12.66
C ALA A 76 -2.20 -9.62 11.34
N ILE A 77 -2.34 -10.54 10.38
CA ILE A 77 -1.78 -10.41 9.03
C ILE A 77 -2.92 -10.46 8.03
N THR A 78 -2.95 -9.49 7.10
CA THR A 78 -3.95 -9.38 6.04
C THR A 78 -3.32 -9.03 4.70
N GLY A 79 -4.12 -8.96 3.63
CA GLY A 79 -3.65 -8.61 2.29
C GLY A 79 -3.03 -9.78 1.53
N ALA A 80 -1.78 -9.65 1.10
CA ALA A 80 -1.10 -10.69 0.32
C ALA A 80 -0.79 -11.95 1.14
N ASP A 81 -0.93 -13.14 0.53
CA ASP A 81 -0.41 -14.38 1.11
C ASP A 81 1.09 -14.53 0.79
N LEU A 82 1.91 -14.14 1.74
CA LEU A 82 3.36 -14.28 1.71
C LEU A 82 3.84 -15.52 2.48
N SER A 83 2.97 -16.50 2.72
CA SER A 83 3.28 -17.76 3.43
C SER A 83 3.90 -17.55 4.80
N ALA A 84 3.29 -16.64 5.60
CA ALA A 84 3.76 -16.30 6.94
C ALA A 84 3.78 -17.53 7.86
N ARG A 85 4.82 -17.64 8.69
CA ARG A 85 5.03 -18.72 9.65
C ARG A 85 5.47 -18.16 10.98
N ILE A 86 4.90 -18.68 12.06
CA ILE A 86 5.40 -18.46 13.41
C ILE A 86 6.02 -19.78 13.87
N ASN A 87 7.29 -19.76 14.27
CA ASN A 87 8.06 -20.94 14.71
C ASN A 87 7.98 -22.11 13.71
N GLY A 88 7.99 -21.79 12.40
CA GLY A 88 7.92 -22.76 11.32
C GLY A 88 6.50 -23.23 10.94
N GLN A 89 5.47 -22.93 11.74
CA GLN A 89 4.08 -23.29 11.45
C GLN A 89 3.39 -22.20 10.64
N LEU A 90 2.69 -22.57 9.55
CA LEU A 90 1.88 -21.63 8.77
C LEU A 90 0.81 -21.02 9.65
N VAL A 91 0.60 -19.71 9.49
CA VAL A 91 -0.46 -18.96 10.17
C VAL A 91 -1.59 -18.61 9.21
N ASP A 92 -2.80 -18.55 9.74
CA ASP A 92 -3.98 -18.13 8.99
C ASP A 92 -4.00 -16.62 8.85
N LEU A 93 -4.17 -16.13 7.62
CA LEU A 93 -4.41 -14.72 7.36
C LEU A 93 -5.82 -14.31 7.79
N GLY A 94 -5.99 -13.03 8.11
CA GLY A 94 -7.30 -12.50 8.50
C GLY A 94 -7.76 -12.98 9.87
N THR A 95 -6.84 -13.36 10.76
CA THR A 95 -7.15 -13.81 12.12
C THR A 95 -6.24 -13.17 13.16
N THR A 96 -6.75 -13.01 14.39
CA THR A 96 -5.96 -12.59 15.53
C THR A 96 -5.05 -13.73 15.99
N LEU A 97 -3.76 -13.48 16.11
CA LEU A 97 -2.72 -14.42 16.54
C LEU A 97 -2.10 -13.94 17.85
N ASN A 98 -1.96 -14.84 18.82
CA ASN A 98 -1.23 -14.54 20.05
C ASN A 98 0.26 -14.78 19.82
N ILE A 99 1.07 -13.91 20.39
CA ILE A 99 2.52 -13.93 20.36
C ILE A 99 3.03 -14.06 21.80
N THR A 100 4.07 -14.84 21.97
CA THR A 100 4.77 -15.04 23.22
C THR A 100 6.26 -14.74 23.08
N GLU A 101 6.94 -14.58 24.21
CA GLU A 101 8.39 -14.36 24.28
C GLU A 101 9.16 -15.37 23.44
N GLY A 102 10.05 -14.90 22.58
CA GLY A 102 10.89 -15.72 21.72
C GLY A 102 10.23 -16.25 20.43
N ASP A 103 8.93 -15.96 20.20
CA ASP A 103 8.29 -16.30 18.95
C ASP A 103 9.00 -15.64 17.76
N ARG A 104 9.06 -16.34 16.63
CA ARG A 104 9.72 -15.88 15.42
C ARG A 104 8.79 -15.93 14.22
N LEU A 105 8.46 -14.77 13.69
CA LEU A 105 7.66 -14.61 12.48
C LEU A 105 8.57 -14.50 11.25
N ILE A 106 8.33 -15.39 10.27
CA ILE A 106 9.07 -15.41 9.00
C ILE A 106 8.07 -15.48 7.86
N PHE A 107 8.28 -14.71 6.82
CA PHE A 107 7.54 -14.81 5.58
C PHE A 107 8.27 -15.69 4.58
N GLY A 108 7.50 -16.47 3.82
CA GLY A 108 8.02 -17.38 2.82
C GLY A 108 7.79 -16.86 1.39
N LYS A 109 7.49 -17.79 0.49
CA LYS A 109 7.20 -17.49 -0.92
C LYS A 109 5.84 -16.80 -1.04
N CYS A 110 5.77 -15.70 -1.80
CA CYS A 110 4.52 -15.07 -2.17
C CYS A 110 3.66 -16.03 -3.01
N LYS A 111 2.47 -16.36 -2.51
CA LYS A 111 1.48 -17.18 -3.21
C LYS A 111 0.48 -16.33 -3.98
N GLN A 112 0.04 -15.23 -3.39
CA GLN A 112 -0.98 -14.37 -3.97
C GLN A 112 -0.82 -12.91 -3.49
N GLY A 113 -1.10 -11.95 -4.37
CA GLY A 113 -1.04 -10.53 -4.05
C GLY A 113 0.38 -9.97 -4.14
N CYS A 114 0.57 -8.81 -3.56
CA CYS A 114 1.84 -8.08 -3.56
C CYS A 114 2.20 -7.54 -2.17
N ARG A 115 1.21 -7.03 -1.42
CA ARG A 115 1.41 -6.34 -0.14
C ARG A 115 0.63 -6.99 0.99
N ALA A 116 1.34 -7.41 2.04
CA ALA A 116 0.75 -7.84 3.30
C ALA A 116 0.83 -6.72 4.33
N TYR A 117 -0.09 -6.74 5.29
CA TYR A 117 -0.14 -5.80 6.41
C TYR A 117 -0.07 -6.57 7.71
N LEU A 118 0.90 -6.22 8.55
CA LEU A 118 1.04 -6.75 9.90
C LEU A 118 0.64 -5.66 10.89
N ALA A 119 -0.51 -5.83 11.53
CA ALA A 119 -0.93 -5.03 12.67
C ALA A 119 -0.44 -5.68 13.97
N VAL A 120 -0.08 -4.86 14.94
CA VAL A 120 0.24 -5.26 16.31
C VAL A 120 -0.70 -4.52 17.24
N ARG A 121 -1.36 -5.22 18.16
CA ARG A 121 -2.26 -4.61 19.15
C ARG A 121 -1.52 -3.62 20.01
N GLY A 122 -2.02 -2.39 20.10
CA GLY A 122 -1.52 -1.36 21.00
C GLY A 122 -0.99 -0.11 20.32
N ASN A 123 -0.32 0.72 21.09
CA ASN A 123 0.23 2.00 20.68
C ASN A 123 1.70 1.83 20.28
N TRP A 124 2.02 2.15 19.06
CA TRP A 124 3.37 2.07 18.53
C TRP A 124 4.19 3.28 18.99
N ASP A 125 5.32 3.02 19.62
CA ASP A 125 6.28 4.04 20.07
C ASP A 125 7.12 4.51 18.87
N ILE A 126 6.51 5.34 18.00
CA ILE A 126 7.09 5.81 16.75
C ILE A 126 6.86 7.32 16.61
N PRO A 127 7.90 8.09 16.20
CA PRO A 127 7.72 9.50 15.90
C PRO A 127 6.72 9.74 14.77
N LEU A 128 5.85 10.71 14.96
CA LEU A 128 4.91 11.16 13.94
C LEU A 128 5.44 12.41 13.25
N TRP A 129 5.35 12.42 11.92
CA TRP A 129 5.56 13.63 11.12
C TRP A 129 4.24 14.09 10.51
N LEU A 130 3.85 15.31 10.84
CA LEU A 130 2.55 15.88 10.42
C LEU A 130 1.37 14.96 10.75
N GLY A 131 1.39 14.38 11.95
CA GLY A 131 0.32 13.53 12.47
C GLY A 131 0.29 12.09 11.92
N SER A 132 1.31 11.64 11.16
CA SER A 132 1.37 10.31 10.56
C SER A 132 2.71 9.62 10.79
N ALA A 133 2.67 8.32 11.04
CA ALA A 133 3.83 7.43 11.11
C ALA A 133 4.24 6.88 9.73
N SER A 134 3.47 7.15 8.67
CA SER A 134 3.73 6.60 7.34
C SER A 134 5.10 7.01 6.81
N ALA A 135 5.83 6.05 6.27
CA ALA A 135 7.07 6.29 5.56
C ALA A 135 6.84 7.26 4.39
N SER A 136 7.74 8.21 4.24
CA SER A 136 7.74 9.19 3.14
C SER A 136 8.53 8.68 1.94
N PRO A 137 8.37 9.24 0.72
CA PRO A 137 9.25 8.99 -0.41
C PRO A 137 10.72 9.32 -0.12
N ALA A 138 11.63 8.85 -0.97
CA ALA A 138 13.07 8.91 -0.73
C ALA A 138 13.62 10.33 -0.45
N ASP A 139 13.09 11.34 -1.12
CA ASP A 139 13.43 12.75 -0.95
C ASP A 139 12.96 13.35 0.39
N LEU A 140 12.00 12.70 1.05
CA LEU A 140 11.45 13.11 2.34
C LEU A 140 11.76 12.12 3.48
N TYR A 141 12.63 11.12 3.28
CA TYR A 141 12.95 10.12 4.31
C TYR A 141 13.53 10.71 5.60
N ALA A 142 14.19 11.84 5.52
CA ALA A 142 14.74 12.51 6.69
C ALA A 142 13.69 12.84 7.76
N TYR A 143 12.42 12.98 7.37
CA TYR A 143 11.32 13.25 8.29
C TYR A 143 10.69 12.00 8.91
N THR A 144 10.91 10.82 8.30
CA THR A 144 10.35 9.54 8.76
C THR A 144 11.40 8.40 8.75
N PRO A 145 12.60 8.60 9.34
CA PRO A 145 13.71 7.67 9.17
C PRO A 145 13.46 6.31 9.79
N GLN A 146 12.59 6.22 10.80
CA GLN A 146 12.24 4.98 11.49
C GLN A 146 11.14 4.19 10.77
N SER A 147 10.43 4.82 9.83
CA SER A 147 9.32 4.19 9.13
C SER A 147 9.77 3.32 7.95
N LEU A 148 11.02 3.43 7.50
CA LEU A 148 11.66 2.48 6.60
C LEU A 148 12.38 1.42 7.45
N ILE A 149 11.90 0.20 7.42
CA ILE A 149 12.39 -0.89 8.27
C ILE A 149 13.75 -1.38 7.79
N LYS A 150 14.69 -1.48 8.75
CA LYS A 150 16.07 -1.95 8.52
C LYS A 150 16.39 -3.13 9.43
N ALA A 151 17.36 -3.94 9.04
CA ALA A 151 17.90 -4.99 9.92
C ALA A 151 18.47 -4.38 11.21
N GLY A 152 18.22 -5.04 12.33
CA GLY A 152 18.62 -4.59 13.67
C GLY A 152 17.71 -3.50 14.28
N ALA A 153 16.68 -3.02 13.56
CA ALA A 153 15.70 -2.12 14.15
C ALA A 153 14.84 -2.84 15.19
N THR A 154 14.44 -2.10 16.22
CA THR A 154 13.47 -2.55 17.23
C THR A 154 12.26 -1.63 17.22
N ILE A 155 11.07 -2.18 17.14
CA ILE A 155 9.81 -1.47 17.24
C ILE A 155 9.18 -1.82 18.59
N ASN A 156 8.81 -0.82 19.35
CA ASN A 156 8.15 -0.98 20.65
C ASN A 156 6.65 -0.71 20.47
N VAL A 157 5.82 -1.56 21.07
CA VAL A 157 4.37 -1.40 21.09
C VAL A 157 3.87 -1.61 22.51
N ASP A 158 3.25 -0.57 23.08
CA ASP A 158 2.64 -0.62 24.41
C ASP A 158 1.17 -1.02 24.27
N TYR A 159 0.71 -2.01 25.03
CA TYR A 159 -0.66 -2.51 24.93
C TYR A 159 -1.27 -2.77 26.31
N GLU A 160 -2.60 -2.84 26.34
CA GLU A 160 -3.37 -3.19 27.52
C GLU A 160 -4.27 -4.38 27.22
N GLY A 161 -3.97 -5.51 27.85
CA GLY A 161 -4.76 -6.75 27.76
C GLY A 161 -4.86 -7.34 26.34
N PHE A 162 -5.53 -8.47 26.23
CA PHE A 162 -5.76 -9.21 25.01
C PHE A 162 -7.21 -9.02 24.53
N THR A 163 -7.41 -8.97 23.21
CA THR A 163 -8.75 -9.07 22.61
C THR A 163 -9.16 -10.51 22.37
N GLN A 164 -10.44 -10.76 22.17
CA GLN A 164 -10.93 -12.05 21.72
C GLN A 164 -10.43 -12.35 20.31
N LYS A 165 -10.18 -13.63 20.02
CA LYS A 165 -9.80 -14.05 18.67
C LYS A 165 -10.89 -13.68 17.67
N LYS A 166 -10.52 -12.92 16.65
CA LYS A 166 -11.37 -12.52 15.54
C LYS A 166 -10.91 -13.20 14.26
N VAL A 167 -11.84 -13.41 13.35
CA VAL A 167 -11.59 -13.96 12.01
C VAL A 167 -12.38 -13.14 11.00
N VAL A 168 -11.72 -12.67 9.97
CA VAL A 168 -12.35 -11.98 8.84
C VAL A 168 -11.96 -12.74 7.57
N GLN A 169 -12.96 -13.24 6.86
CA GLN A 169 -12.74 -13.80 5.53
C GLN A 169 -12.75 -12.67 4.50
N GLU A 170 -11.62 -12.44 3.85
CA GLU A 170 -11.56 -11.49 2.76
C GLU A 170 -12.37 -12.00 1.56
N LYS A 171 -13.29 -11.17 1.07
CA LYS A 171 -14.03 -11.47 -0.16
C LYS A 171 -13.07 -11.44 -1.34
N LYS A 172 -13.30 -12.34 -2.31
CA LYS A 172 -12.56 -12.36 -3.58
C LYS A 172 -12.61 -10.94 -4.20
N LYS A 173 -11.44 -10.38 -4.51
CA LYS A 173 -11.33 -9.06 -5.11
C LYS A 173 -11.88 -9.09 -6.55
N ALA A 174 -12.46 -7.97 -6.99
CA ALA A 174 -12.93 -7.82 -8.37
C ALA A 174 -11.75 -7.96 -9.35
N GLU A 175 -12.03 -8.48 -10.55
CA GLU A 175 -11.00 -8.70 -11.57
C GLU A 175 -10.65 -7.41 -12.33
N ALA A 176 -11.60 -6.49 -12.45
CA ALA A 176 -11.43 -5.21 -13.15
C ALA A 176 -11.48 -4.03 -12.17
N VAL A 177 -10.65 -3.04 -12.43
CA VAL A 177 -10.55 -1.78 -11.69
C VAL A 177 -11.53 -0.79 -12.31
N ARG A 178 -12.45 -0.24 -11.52
CA ARG A 178 -13.40 0.77 -11.98
C ARG A 178 -12.72 2.12 -12.13
N ILE A 179 -12.99 2.77 -13.24
CA ILE A 179 -12.47 4.10 -13.57
C ILE A 179 -13.61 5.03 -14.02
N MET A 180 -13.39 6.31 -13.77
CA MET A 180 -14.25 7.41 -14.22
C MET A 180 -13.44 8.40 -15.06
N PRO A 181 -14.09 9.18 -15.96
CA PRO A 181 -13.42 10.17 -16.76
C PRO A 181 -12.57 11.14 -15.92
N GLY A 182 -11.35 11.40 -16.37
CA GLY A 182 -10.47 12.41 -15.79
C GLY A 182 -10.79 13.82 -16.31
N PRO A 183 -10.15 14.85 -15.74
CA PRO A 183 -10.41 16.24 -16.14
C PRO A 183 -10.14 16.52 -17.62
N GLU A 184 -9.13 15.90 -18.21
CA GLU A 184 -8.77 16.08 -19.61
C GLU A 184 -9.31 14.96 -20.52
N TYR A 185 -10.26 14.12 -20.05
CA TYR A 185 -10.83 13.00 -20.79
C TYR A 185 -11.28 13.37 -22.21
N GLN A 186 -11.91 14.53 -22.38
CA GLN A 186 -12.41 15.01 -23.67
C GLN A 186 -11.31 15.39 -24.67
N GLN A 187 -10.05 15.50 -24.24
CA GLN A 187 -8.91 15.77 -25.12
C GLN A 187 -8.41 14.49 -25.82
N PHE A 188 -8.83 13.33 -25.35
CA PHE A 188 -8.47 12.05 -25.95
C PHE A 188 -9.51 11.64 -27.00
N SER A 189 -9.03 11.02 -28.08
CA SER A 189 -9.92 10.49 -29.12
C SER A 189 -10.80 9.36 -28.60
N GLU A 190 -11.93 9.11 -29.23
CA GLU A 190 -12.83 8.00 -28.90
C GLU A 190 -12.10 6.66 -28.90
N ILE A 191 -11.17 6.44 -29.83
CA ILE A 191 -10.34 5.23 -29.91
C ILE A 191 -9.51 5.08 -28.62
N GLN A 192 -8.87 6.15 -28.14
CA GLN A 192 -8.05 6.14 -26.92
C GLN A 192 -8.89 5.93 -25.66
N GLN A 193 -10.06 6.56 -25.60
CA GLN A 193 -11.00 6.39 -24.49
C GLN A 193 -11.50 4.94 -24.41
N GLN A 194 -11.89 4.35 -25.54
CA GLN A 194 -12.36 2.97 -25.63
C GLN A 194 -11.24 1.97 -25.34
N PHE A 195 -10.03 2.22 -25.86
CA PHE A 195 -8.88 1.35 -25.67
C PHE A 195 -8.58 1.12 -24.19
N LEU A 196 -8.63 2.17 -23.35
CA LEU A 196 -8.38 2.03 -21.92
C LEU A 196 -9.38 1.08 -21.22
N GLY A 197 -10.62 0.96 -21.72
CA GLY A 197 -11.65 0.08 -21.16
C GLY A 197 -11.70 -1.34 -21.74
N GLN A 198 -11.06 -1.59 -22.88
CA GLN A 198 -11.19 -2.86 -23.62
C GLN A 198 -10.00 -3.79 -23.39
N GLU A 199 -8.79 -3.23 -23.28
CA GLU A 199 -7.56 -4.00 -23.22
C GLU A 199 -7.11 -4.30 -21.79
N GLY A 200 -6.24 -5.32 -21.66
CA GLY A 200 -5.53 -5.59 -20.42
C GLY A 200 -4.12 -4.98 -20.47
N PHE A 201 -3.77 -4.20 -19.48
CA PHE A 201 -2.50 -3.48 -19.42
C PHE A 201 -1.53 -4.18 -18.49
N LYS A 202 -0.35 -4.51 -19.00
CA LYS A 202 0.71 -5.10 -18.16
C LYS A 202 1.44 -4.00 -17.38
N ILE A 203 1.66 -4.25 -16.09
CA ILE A 203 2.39 -3.35 -15.21
C ILE A 203 3.89 -3.48 -15.46
N GLY A 204 4.57 -2.36 -15.64
CA GLY A 204 6.02 -2.28 -15.88
C GLY A 204 6.84 -2.73 -14.66
N LEU A 205 8.14 -2.98 -14.91
CA LEU A 205 9.06 -3.47 -13.88
C LEU A 205 9.44 -2.39 -12.86
N ASP A 206 9.28 -1.13 -13.20
CA ASP A 206 9.55 0.05 -12.38
C ASP A 206 8.38 0.46 -11.47
N ALA A 207 7.31 -0.36 -11.43
CA ALA A 207 6.14 -0.10 -10.58
C ALA A 207 6.53 -0.04 -9.09
N ASN A 208 6.12 1.05 -8.44
CA ASN A 208 6.41 1.33 -7.04
C ASN A 208 5.26 2.09 -6.36
N ARG A 209 5.48 2.57 -5.14
CA ARG A 209 4.47 3.31 -4.39
C ARG A 209 4.13 4.69 -4.97
N MET A 210 4.97 5.27 -5.84
CA MET A 210 4.67 6.54 -6.53
C MET A 210 3.72 6.33 -7.71
N GLY A 211 3.88 5.23 -8.46
CA GLY A 211 3.03 4.97 -9.62
C GLY A 211 3.36 3.68 -10.35
N TYR A 212 2.41 3.25 -11.15
CA TYR A 212 2.51 2.08 -12.02
C TYR A 212 2.51 2.54 -13.47
N ARG A 213 3.67 2.41 -14.13
CA ARG A 213 3.77 2.60 -15.58
C ARG A 213 3.26 1.35 -16.27
N LEU A 214 2.38 1.54 -17.25
CA LEU A 214 1.87 0.45 -18.05
C LEU A 214 2.76 0.26 -19.29
N THR A 215 2.93 -0.99 -19.73
CA THR A 215 3.87 -1.31 -20.84
C THR A 215 3.27 -1.08 -22.22
N THR A 216 1.96 -0.83 -22.31
CA THR A 216 1.26 -0.57 -23.56
C THR A 216 0.89 0.90 -23.61
N ASP A 217 1.33 1.59 -24.63
CA ASP A 217 1.02 3.00 -24.87
C ASP A 217 -0.38 3.16 -25.48
N LEU A 218 -0.99 4.33 -25.30
CA LEU A 218 -2.24 4.67 -25.98
C LEU A 218 -2.02 4.77 -27.50
N PRO A 219 -2.91 4.20 -28.31
CA PRO A 219 -2.77 4.23 -29.76
C PRO A 219 -2.84 5.66 -30.30
N ASP A 220 -2.00 5.96 -31.29
CA ASP A 220 -1.96 7.23 -32.01
C ASP A 220 -1.93 8.48 -31.11
N PHE A 221 -1.43 8.33 -29.89
CA PHE A 221 -1.31 9.46 -28.97
C PHE A 221 -0.28 10.47 -29.48
N LYS A 222 -0.73 11.70 -29.61
CA LYS A 222 0.14 12.84 -29.91
C LYS A 222 0.05 13.82 -28.75
N PRO A 223 1.18 14.28 -28.22
CA PRO A 223 1.15 15.33 -27.20
C PRO A 223 0.33 16.51 -27.70
N GLY A 224 -0.69 16.87 -26.95
CA GLY A 224 -1.51 18.06 -27.20
C GLY A 224 -0.85 19.32 -26.68
N GLN A 225 -1.66 20.33 -26.39
CA GLN A 225 -1.20 21.52 -25.68
C GLN A 225 -0.72 21.12 -24.29
N GLU A 226 0.35 21.78 -23.80
CA GLU A 226 0.83 21.59 -22.43
C GLU A 226 -0.30 21.82 -21.43
N VAL A 227 -0.53 20.85 -20.56
CA VAL A 227 -1.49 21.00 -19.46
C VAL A 227 -0.80 21.76 -18.33
N ILE A 228 -1.42 22.83 -17.89
CA ILE A 228 -0.92 23.56 -16.72
C ILE A 228 -0.87 22.60 -15.53
N SER A 229 0.29 22.55 -14.87
CA SER A 229 0.47 21.71 -13.68
C SER A 229 -0.59 22.03 -12.64
N SER A 230 -1.32 21.01 -12.23
CA SER A 230 -2.43 21.14 -11.27
C SER A 230 -2.42 20.00 -10.29
N GLY A 231 -3.25 20.10 -9.23
CA GLY A 231 -3.34 19.08 -8.19
C GLY A 231 -3.73 17.72 -8.75
N ILE A 232 -3.05 16.65 -8.30
CA ILE A 232 -3.32 15.26 -8.65
C ILE A 232 -3.42 14.42 -7.39
N ILE A 233 -4.15 13.32 -7.47
CA ILE A 233 -4.42 12.43 -6.33
C ILE A 233 -4.06 10.99 -6.68
N PRO A 234 -3.83 10.11 -5.69
CA PRO A 234 -3.72 8.68 -5.93
C PRO A 234 -4.94 8.13 -6.71
N GLY A 235 -4.68 7.30 -7.70
CA GLY A 235 -5.69 6.79 -8.63
C GLY A 235 -5.82 7.59 -9.93
N THR A 236 -5.22 8.78 -10.02
CA THR A 236 -5.17 9.51 -11.29
C THR A 236 -4.39 8.71 -12.33
N ILE A 237 -4.96 8.55 -13.52
CA ILE A 237 -4.32 7.91 -14.69
C ILE A 237 -3.89 9.01 -15.63
N GLN A 238 -2.58 9.24 -15.69
CA GLN A 238 -1.93 10.21 -16.56
C GLN A 238 -1.39 9.56 -17.83
N VAL A 239 -1.26 10.34 -18.89
CA VAL A 239 -0.64 9.92 -20.14
C VAL A 239 0.57 10.81 -20.41
N ALA A 240 1.78 10.20 -20.37
CA ALA A 240 3.02 10.89 -20.68
C ALA A 240 3.10 11.27 -22.16
N ASN A 241 4.03 12.16 -22.53
CA ASN A 241 4.22 12.62 -23.90
C ASN A 241 4.53 11.49 -24.90
N SER A 242 5.05 10.37 -24.43
CA SER A 242 5.27 9.15 -25.22
C SER A 242 3.99 8.36 -25.52
N GLY A 243 2.85 8.67 -24.90
CA GLY A 243 1.64 7.84 -24.90
C GLY A 243 1.59 6.83 -23.77
N GLN A 244 2.66 6.70 -22.97
CA GLN A 244 2.70 5.78 -21.84
C GLN A 244 1.72 6.19 -20.75
N THR A 245 0.89 5.24 -20.33
CA THR A 245 -0.08 5.44 -19.26
C THR A 245 0.55 5.18 -17.88
N ILE A 246 0.30 6.07 -16.91
CA ILE A 246 0.83 6.03 -15.55
C ILE A 246 -0.31 6.13 -14.57
N ILE A 247 -0.47 5.12 -13.71
CA ILE A 247 -1.44 5.14 -12.60
C ILE A 247 -0.72 5.67 -11.36
N LEU A 248 -1.15 6.79 -10.82
CA LEU A 248 -0.56 7.37 -9.61
C LEU A 248 -0.99 6.60 -8.37
N MET A 249 -0.04 6.33 -7.46
CA MET A 249 -0.27 5.53 -6.26
C MET A 249 -0.04 6.38 -4.99
N ALA A 250 0.04 5.75 -3.82
CA ALA A 250 -0.01 6.43 -2.52
C ALA A 250 1.08 7.50 -2.28
N ASP A 251 2.27 7.31 -2.86
CA ASP A 251 3.42 8.22 -2.70
C ASP A 251 3.62 9.15 -3.92
N ALA A 252 2.62 9.23 -4.81
CA ALA A 252 2.70 10.12 -5.97
C ALA A 252 2.88 11.58 -5.54
N GLN A 253 3.51 12.34 -6.42
CA GLN A 253 3.60 13.81 -6.29
C GLN A 253 2.19 14.43 -6.18
N THR A 254 2.12 15.62 -5.61
CA THR A 254 0.83 16.31 -5.37
C THR A 254 0.38 17.17 -6.55
N SER A 255 1.25 17.42 -7.53
CA SER A 255 0.95 18.16 -8.75
C SER A 255 1.60 17.53 -9.97
N GLY A 256 1.01 17.74 -11.14
CA GLY A 256 1.53 17.22 -12.40
C GLY A 256 0.92 17.91 -13.61
N GLY A 257 1.63 17.87 -14.74
CA GLY A 257 1.26 18.53 -16.00
C GLY A 257 0.93 17.56 -17.15
N TYR A 258 0.88 16.25 -16.92
CA TYR A 258 0.40 15.31 -17.94
C TYR A 258 -1.13 15.26 -17.98
N PRO A 259 -1.74 15.12 -19.14
CA PRO A 259 -3.19 14.99 -19.26
C PRO A 259 -3.69 13.73 -18.53
N ARG A 260 -4.83 13.90 -17.85
CA ARG A 260 -5.45 12.87 -16.99
C ARG A 260 -6.65 12.29 -17.71
N ILE A 261 -6.49 11.09 -18.26
CA ILE A 261 -7.56 10.43 -19.03
C ILE A 261 -8.65 9.87 -18.10
N ALA A 262 -8.27 9.39 -16.92
CA ALA A 262 -9.20 8.74 -15.99
C ALA A 262 -8.77 8.92 -14.54
N ASN A 263 -9.66 8.57 -13.62
CA ASN A 263 -9.38 8.34 -12.21
C ASN A 263 -9.92 6.99 -11.78
N VAL A 264 -9.11 6.23 -11.05
CA VAL A 264 -9.51 4.98 -10.40
C VAL A 264 -10.40 5.31 -9.20
N LEU A 265 -11.47 4.55 -8.99
CA LEU A 265 -12.26 4.68 -7.78
C LEU A 265 -11.42 4.33 -6.54
N SER A 266 -11.57 5.11 -5.48
CA SER A 266 -10.79 4.93 -4.23
C SER A 266 -10.89 3.52 -3.67
N ASP A 267 -12.07 2.88 -3.75
CA ASP A 267 -12.31 1.52 -3.29
C ASP A 267 -11.54 0.45 -4.06
N ASP A 268 -11.13 0.76 -5.31
CA ASP A 268 -10.44 -0.18 -6.18
C ASP A 268 -8.91 0.00 -6.17
N LEU A 269 -8.38 1.03 -5.50
CA LEU A 269 -6.93 1.20 -5.32
C LEU A 269 -6.28 -0.01 -4.65
N GLY A 270 -6.99 -0.66 -3.71
CA GLY A 270 -6.53 -1.89 -3.09
C GLY A 270 -6.35 -3.06 -4.06
N ILE A 271 -7.08 -3.09 -5.21
CA ILE A 271 -6.89 -4.09 -6.26
C ILE A 271 -5.52 -3.87 -6.93
N LEU A 272 -5.22 -2.61 -7.26
CA LEU A 272 -3.92 -2.23 -7.83
C LEU A 272 -2.79 -2.49 -6.86
N ALA A 273 -2.97 -2.15 -5.57
CA ALA A 273 -1.97 -2.37 -4.53
C ALA A 273 -1.54 -3.84 -4.40
N GLN A 274 -2.41 -4.78 -4.81
CA GLN A 274 -2.10 -6.22 -4.79
C GLN A 274 -1.54 -6.75 -6.12
N LYS A 275 -1.34 -5.88 -7.12
CA LYS A 275 -0.65 -6.22 -8.36
C LYS A 275 0.85 -5.99 -8.22
N LYS A 276 1.64 -6.84 -8.87
CA LYS A 276 3.10 -6.77 -8.95
C LYS A 276 3.55 -6.51 -10.39
N PRO A 277 4.82 -6.12 -10.60
CA PRO A 277 5.38 -6.02 -11.94
C PRO A 277 5.10 -7.28 -12.77
N GLY A 278 4.63 -7.08 -14.00
CA GLY A 278 4.26 -8.15 -14.92
C GLY A 278 2.80 -8.62 -14.84
N ASP A 279 2.07 -8.28 -13.79
CA ASP A 279 0.63 -8.57 -13.71
C ASP A 279 -0.15 -7.70 -14.68
N VAL A 280 -1.33 -8.18 -15.08
CA VAL A 280 -2.25 -7.46 -15.96
C VAL A 280 -3.33 -6.77 -15.11
N VAL A 281 -3.59 -5.50 -15.40
CA VAL A 281 -4.73 -4.74 -14.92
C VAL A 281 -5.73 -4.55 -16.05
N LYS A 282 -7.02 -4.72 -15.75
CA LYS A 282 -8.14 -4.40 -16.66
C LYS A 282 -8.95 -3.28 -16.03
N PHE A 283 -9.37 -2.33 -16.86
CA PHE A 283 -10.21 -1.24 -16.42
C PHE A 283 -11.66 -1.43 -16.87
N ARG A 284 -12.58 -0.84 -16.13
CA ARG A 284 -13.99 -0.77 -16.49
C ARG A 284 -14.51 0.64 -16.23
N TRP A 285 -14.98 1.29 -17.27
CA TRP A 285 -15.67 2.58 -17.17
C TRP A 285 -17.00 2.44 -16.40
N ILE A 286 -17.32 3.48 -15.61
CA ILE A 286 -18.59 3.59 -14.84
C ILE A 286 -19.32 4.86 -15.26
#